data_66e7c701c487b6aaf1ead939960641c9
#
_entry.id   66e7c701c487b6aaf1ead939960641c9
#
_cell.length_a   1.000
_cell.length_b   1.000
_cell.length_c   1.000
_cell.angle_alpha   90.00
_cell.angle_beta   90.00
_cell.angle_gamma   90.00
#
_symmetry.space_group_name_H-M   'P 1'
#
loop_
_entity.id
_entity.type
_entity.pdbx_description
1 polymer ?
#
loop_
_entity_poly.entity_id
_entity_poly.type
_entity_poly.pdbx_seq_one_letter_code
_entity_poly.pdbx_strand_id
1 'polypeptide(L)'
;MARVLLLVPARTYRATDFLVAASQMGLELVVGSDGALPLGGHPVVRVNPNDPQGSATRLVTESGPVDAVVAADTPMLVLAAAVAARLGLPHNRVEAVQAAADKATQRRRWTAAGVAQPAFRILPADASEDALQEAAAQVGYPCVVKAVSLSGSQGVLRADDGAATADAARRIRQILRVAGRPADEPLLVEAYIPGWELSVDGLLTGGALTITAVFDKPDTPQGPTFEETVLLTPSRLPQPILSEALWTAEHDAEALGLRYGPIHAELRLDTRHRGQRPTMLELAARSIGGLCSRALCFLDGASLEQLVLANALGRRVTTQRLARPAGVLMLPVERAGVLQAVDGRADAVAVPGITGLSITIPVGHSVHPLPDGDRYLGFLFAEAATHQEVEQALRAARRRLRVIIR
;
A
#
# COMPACT_ATOMS: atom_id res chain seq x y z
N MET A 1 2.50 -25.84 18.48
CA MET A 1 1.95 -24.52 18.15
C MET A 1 2.79 -24.00 16.99
N ALA A 2 2.18 -23.48 15.91
CA ALA A 2 2.99 -22.94 14.81
C ALA A 2 3.62 -21.61 15.25
N ARG A 3 4.85 -21.37 14.80
CA ARG A 3 5.67 -20.24 15.18
C ARG A 3 5.97 -19.37 13.97
N VAL A 4 5.66 -18.08 14.03
CA VAL A 4 5.79 -17.15 12.91
C VAL A 4 6.77 -16.03 13.26
N LEU A 5 7.70 -15.74 12.35
CA LEU A 5 8.51 -14.55 12.41
C LEU A 5 7.76 -13.41 11.71
N LEU A 6 7.34 -12.42 12.49
CA LEU A 6 6.65 -11.23 12.02
C LEU A 6 7.62 -10.05 11.97
N LEU A 7 7.83 -9.48 10.77
CA LEU A 7 8.70 -8.33 10.56
C LEU A 7 7.86 -7.06 10.47
N VAL A 8 8.08 -6.12 11.39
CA VAL A 8 7.29 -4.89 11.51
C VAL A 8 8.20 -3.66 11.61
N PRO A 9 8.00 -2.64 10.75
CA PRO A 9 8.68 -1.36 10.93
C PRO A 9 8.19 -0.65 12.21
N ALA A 10 9.08 0.05 12.89
CA ALA A 10 8.74 0.78 14.13
C ALA A 10 7.64 1.84 13.95
N ARG A 11 7.46 2.34 12.73
CA ARG A 11 6.45 3.37 12.41
C ARG A 11 5.17 2.85 11.79
N THR A 12 4.91 1.53 11.83
CA THR A 12 3.67 0.96 11.31
C THR A 12 2.56 1.01 12.35
N TYR A 13 1.35 1.33 11.94
CA TYR A 13 0.13 1.16 12.75
C TYR A 13 -0.53 -0.22 12.55
N ARG A 14 0.00 -1.07 11.67
CA ARG A 14 -0.55 -2.40 11.34
C ARG A 14 -0.10 -3.49 12.30
N ALA A 15 0.95 -3.25 13.10
CA ALA A 15 1.49 -4.26 14.02
C ALA A 15 0.42 -4.85 14.94
N THR A 16 -0.43 -4.01 15.52
CA THR A 16 -1.50 -4.44 16.45
C THR A 16 -2.46 -5.44 15.81
N ASP A 17 -2.87 -5.22 14.55
CA ASP A 17 -3.83 -6.08 13.86
C ASP A 17 -3.21 -7.48 13.60
N PHE A 18 -1.92 -7.55 13.25
CA PHE A 18 -1.20 -8.81 13.14
C PHE A 18 -1.01 -9.53 14.47
N LEU A 19 -0.73 -8.80 15.56
CA LEU A 19 -0.61 -9.38 16.91
C LEU A 19 -1.93 -9.98 17.37
N VAL A 20 -3.03 -9.25 17.20
CA VAL A 20 -4.38 -9.74 17.52
C VAL A 20 -4.73 -10.97 16.69
N ALA A 21 -4.48 -10.93 15.39
CA ALA A 21 -4.71 -12.06 14.49
C ALA A 21 -3.92 -13.30 14.92
N ALA A 22 -2.63 -13.16 15.21
CA ALA A 22 -1.79 -14.27 15.66
C ALA A 22 -2.27 -14.85 16.99
N SER A 23 -2.66 -14.02 17.95
CA SER A 23 -3.22 -14.43 19.23
C SER A 23 -4.50 -15.25 19.05
N GLN A 24 -5.44 -14.76 18.21
CA GLN A 24 -6.70 -15.45 17.91
C GLN A 24 -6.48 -16.80 17.21
N MET A 25 -5.41 -16.92 16.41
CA MET A 25 -5.03 -18.16 15.75
C MET A 25 -4.21 -19.12 16.63
N GLY A 26 -3.88 -18.74 17.86
CA GLY A 26 -3.03 -19.52 18.76
C GLY A 26 -1.61 -19.70 18.22
N LEU A 27 -1.05 -18.67 17.55
CA LEU A 27 0.31 -18.70 17.01
C LEU A 27 1.33 -18.16 18.02
N GLU A 28 2.51 -18.73 18.03
CA GLU A 28 3.67 -18.14 18.69
C GLU A 28 4.34 -17.14 17.76
N LEU A 29 4.63 -15.93 18.25
CA LEU A 29 5.30 -14.90 17.46
C LEU A 29 6.72 -14.64 17.98
N VAL A 30 7.65 -14.49 17.04
CA VAL A 30 8.89 -13.75 17.20
C VAL A 30 8.81 -12.52 16.32
N VAL A 31 9.21 -11.37 16.83
CA VAL A 31 9.09 -10.11 16.08
C VAL A 31 10.47 -9.58 15.74
N GLY A 32 10.67 -9.23 14.45
CA GLY A 32 11.80 -8.44 14.00
C GLY A 32 11.38 -7.00 13.76
N SER A 33 12.09 -6.01 14.36
CA SER A 33 11.76 -4.59 14.18
C SER A 33 13.01 -3.72 14.16
N ASP A 34 12.94 -2.60 13.40
CA ASP A 34 13.99 -1.58 13.33
C ASP A 34 13.94 -0.57 14.47
N GLY A 35 12.95 -0.68 15.36
CA GLY A 35 12.80 0.19 16.53
C GLY A 35 12.14 -0.49 17.71
N ALA A 36 11.99 0.25 18.80
CA ALA A 36 11.25 -0.20 19.96
C ALA A 36 9.75 -0.14 19.69
N LEU A 37 9.06 -1.26 19.86
CA LEU A 37 7.62 -1.37 19.79
C LEU A 37 7.08 -1.97 21.10
N PRO A 38 5.97 -1.45 21.65
CA PRO A 38 5.31 -2.06 22.82
C PRO A 38 4.53 -3.30 22.37
N LEU A 39 5.20 -4.45 22.26
CA LEU A 39 4.66 -5.67 21.65
C LEU A 39 4.19 -6.74 22.66
N GLY A 40 3.68 -6.33 23.82
CA GLY A 40 2.94 -7.23 24.71
C GLY A 40 3.72 -8.47 25.21
N GLY A 41 5.05 -8.38 25.37
CA GLY A 41 5.87 -9.49 25.88
C GLY A 41 6.39 -10.47 24.84
N HIS A 42 6.16 -10.24 23.54
CA HIS A 42 6.77 -11.07 22.49
C HIS A 42 8.29 -10.83 22.40
N PRO A 43 9.09 -11.88 22.11
CA PRO A 43 10.52 -11.71 21.83
C PRO A 43 10.74 -10.80 20.63
N VAL A 44 11.58 -9.77 20.78
CA VAL A 44 11.89 -8.80 19.71
C VAL A 44 13.37 -8.89 19.36
N VAL A 45 13.63 -9.15 18.07
CA VAL A 45 14.98 -9.09 17.48
C VAL A 45 15.13 -7.76 16.76
N ARG A 46 16.18 -7.00 17.10
CA ARG A 46 16.46 -5.75 16.42
C ARG A 46 17.07 -5.98 15.05
N VAL A 47 16.50 -5.32 14.03
CA VAL A 47 16.92 -5.44 12.64
C VAL A 47 17.21 -4.09 12.00
N ASN A 48 17.97 -4.12 10.90
CA ASN A 48 18.17 -2.96 10.03
C ASN A 48 17.68 -3.33 8.61
N PRO A 49 16.57 -2.78 8.12
CA PRO A 49 16.05 -3.06 6.79
C PRO A 49 17.00 -2.66 5.65
N ASN A 50 17.91 -1.69 5.91
CA ASN A 50 18.92 -1.26 4.96
C ASN A 50 20.13 -2.23 4.89
N ASP A 51 20.25 -3.15 5.84
CA ASP A 51 21.16 -4.29 5.81
C ASP A 51 20.37 -5.60 5.95
N PRO A 52 19.68 -6.03 4.89
CA PRO A 52 18.83 -7.22 4.95
C PRO A 52 19.64 -8.49 5.12
N GLN A 53 20.90 -8.56 4.68
CA GLN A 53 21.73 -9.76 4.80
C GLN A 53 22.25 -9.96 6.23
N GLY A 54 22.78 -8.90 6.87
CA GLY A 54 23.21 -8.95 8.27
C GLY A 54 22.03 -9.18 9.21
N SER A 55 20.90 -8.50 8.98
CA SER A 55 19.67 -8.68 9.75
C SER A 55 19.07 -10.08 9.58
N ALA A 56 19.11 -10.67 8.38
CA ALA A 56 18.65 -12.03 8.16
C ALA A 56 19.51 -13.06 8.91
N THR A 57 20.84 -12.87 8.92
CA THR A 57 21.74 -13.73 9.72
C THR A 57 21.38 -13.69 11.21
N ARG A 58 21.19 -12.49 11.75
CA ARG A 58 20.79 -12.31 13.15
C ARG A 58 19.44 -12.97 13.46
N LEU A 59 18.43 -12.72 12.62
CA LEU A 59 17.11 -13.30 12.81
C LEU A 59 17.14 -14.83 12.80
N VAL A 60 17.84 -15.44 11.86
CA VAL A 60 17.97 -16.91 11.79
C VAL A 60 18.61 -17.48 13.07
N THR A 61 19.59 -16.76 13.65
CA THR A 61 20.27 -17.20 14.87
C THR A 61 19.42 -16.99 16.12
N GLU A 62 18.75 -15.82 16.24
CA GLU A 62 18.10 -15.40 17.48
C GLU A 62 16.62 -15.78 17.56
N SER A 63 15.92 -15.98 16.41
CA SER A 63 14.50 -16.33 16.43
C SER A 63 14.23 -17.79 16.80
N GLY A 64 15.23 -18.67 16.66
CA GLY A 64 15.00 -20.11 16.69
C GLY A 64 14.18 -20.61 15.49
N PRO A 65 13.74 -21.87 15.49
CA PRO A 65 12.93 -22.43 14.40
C PRO A 65 11.60 -21.68 14.25
N VAL A 66 11.24 -21.36 13.02
CA VAL A 66 9.93 -20.75 12.65
C VAL A 66 9.34 -21.48 11.45
N ASP A 67 8.01 -21.51 11.37
CA ASP A 67 7.26 -22.19 10.32
C ASP A 67 6.93 -21.25 9.15
N ALA A 68 6.95 -19.94 9.39
CA ALA A 68 6.69 -18.92 8.35
C ALA A 68 7.34 -17.59 8.70
N VAL A 69 7.56 -16.76 7.66
CA VAL A 69 8.03 -15.38 7.76
C VAL A 69 7.02 -14.46 7.10
N VAL A 70 6.60 -13.41 7.80
CA VAL A 70 5.62 -12.43 7.32
C VAL A 70 6.16 -11.03 7.53
N ALA A 71 6.09 -10.18 6.51
CA ALA A 71 6.34 -8.75 6.61
C ALA A 71 5.02 -7.99 6.67
N ALA A 72 4.84 -7.17 7.68
CA ALA A 72 3.63 -6.36 7.83
C ALA A 72 3.58 -5.18 6.86
N ASP A 73 4.74 -4.69 6.38
CA ASP A 73 4.79 -3.50 5.54
C ASP A 73 6.04 -3.48 4.62
N THR A 74 6.01 -2.60 3.61
CA THR A 74 7.00 -2.53 2.51
C THR A 74 8.46 -2.53 2.97
N PRO A 75 8.91 -1.76 3.99
CA PRO A 75 10.32 -1.73 4.37
C PRO A 75 10.90 -3.08 4.81
N MET A 76 10.05 -4.02 5.24
CA MET A 76 10.47 -5.32 5.75
C MET A 76 10.43 -6.45 4.72
N LEU A 77 9.92 -6.21 3.51
CA LEU A 77 9.67 -7.25 2.52
C LEU A 77 10.96 -7.95 2.04
N VAL A 78 11.99 -7.17 1.72
CA VAL A 78 13.29 -7.72 1.25
C VAL A 78 13.94 -8.54 2.34
N LEU A 79 13.88 -8.09 3.59
CA LEU A 79 14.38 -8.82 4.74
C LEU A 79 13.61 -10.13 4.95
N ALA A 80 12.27 -10.10 4.83
CA ALA A 80 11.44 -11.30 4.95
C ALA A 80 11.84 -12.37 3.91
N ALA A 81 12.01 -11.96 2.65
CA ALA A 81 12.44 -12.84 1.59
C ALA A 81 13.84 -13.43 1.86
N ALA A 82 14.79 -12.60 2.34
CA ALA A 82 16.16 -13.04 2.67
C ALA A 82 16.18 -14.06 3.83
N VAL A 83 15.37 -13.85 4.86
CA VAL A 83 15.24 -14.80 5.99
C VAL A 83 14.59 -16.10 5.52
N ALA A 84 13.47 -16.02 4.81
CA ALA A 84 12.77 -17.20 4.32
C ALA A 84 13.65 -18.06 3.40
N ALA A 85 14.44 -17.43 2.52
CA ALA A 85 15.38 -18.14 1.64
C ALA A 85 16.44 -18.91 2.46
N ARG A 86 16.96 -18.35 3.56
CA ARG A 86 17.94 -19.02 4.43
C ARG A 86 17.36 -20.17 5.24
N LEU A 87 16.06 -20.06 5.58
CA LEU A 87 15.34 -21.09 6.32
C LEU A 87 14.71 -22.15 5.40
N GLY A 88 14.79 -22.00 4.06
CA GLY A 88 14.14 -22.91 3.11
C GLY A 88 12.62 -22.85 3.16
N LEU A 89 12.03 -21.75 3.61
CA LEU A 89 10.59 -21.57 3.73
C LEU A 89 9.96 -21.06 2.41
N PRO A 90 8.72 -21.45 2.09
CA PRO A 90 8.00 -20.90 0.95
C PRO A 90 7.86 -19.39 1.06
N HIS A 91 8.39 -18.66 0.09
CA HIS A 91 8.34 -17.20 0.02
C HIS A 91 8.69 -16.72 -1.39
N ASN A 92 8.48 -15.44 -1.68
CA ASN A 92 8.98 -14.84 -2.90
C ASN A 92 10.52 -14.77 -2.89
N ARG A 93 11.12 -14.87 -4.07
CA ARG A 93 12.55 -14.61 -4.23
C ARG A 93 12.86 -13.15 -3.92
N VAL A 94 14.06 -12.88 -3.41
CA VAL A 94 14.51 -11.52 -3.07
C VAL A 94 14.39 -10.58 -4.27
N GLU A 95 14.77 -11.02 -5.46
CA GLU A 95 14.73 -10.22 -6.69
C GLU A 95 13.30 -9.88 -7.13
N ALA A 96 12.32 -10.75 -6.84
CA ALA A 96 10.92 -10.49 -7.13
C ALA A 96 10.35 -9.41 -6.19
N VAL A 97 10.69 -9.50 -4.91
CA VAL A 97 10.27 -8.51 -3.90
C VAL A 97 10.94 -7.15 -4.15
N GLN A 98 12.22 -7.14 -4.50
CA GLN A 98 12.93 -5.92 -4.88
C GLN A 98 12.30 -5.27 -6.12
N ALA A 99 11.92 -6.07 -7.12
CA ALA A 99 11.24 -5.57 -8.30
C ALA A 99 9.88 -4.95 -7.96
N ALA A 100 9.11 -5.56 -7.06
CA ALA A 100 7.85 -5.01 -6.58
C ALA A 100 8.00 -3.76 -5.71
N ALA A 101 9.18 -3.52 -5.12
CA ALA A 101 9.48 -2.35 -4.30
C ALA A 101 10.06 -1.16 -5.09
N ASP A 102 10.36 -1.34 -6.37
CA ASP A 102 10.99 -0.33 -7.24
C ASP A 102 10.17 -0.10 -8.51
N LYS A 103 9.53 1.08 -8.60
CA LYS A 103 8.64 1.42 -9.71
C LYS A 103 9.34 1.39 -11.08
N ALA A 104 10.62 1.77 -11.17
CA ALA A 104 11.35 1.71 -12.42
C ALA A 104 11.57 0.28 -12.88
N THR A 105 11.86 -0.63 -11.96
CA THR A 105 12.00 -2.06 -12.24
C THR A 105 10.66 -2.70 -12.59
N GLN A 106 9.56 -2.31 -11.93
CA GLN A 106 8.21 -2.72 -12.32
C GLN A 106 7.97 -2.38 -13.80
N ARG A 107 8.20 -1.12 -14.18
CA ARG A 107 8.00 -0.68 -15.57
C ARG A 107 8.79 -1.49 -16.60
N ARG A 108 10.06 -1.78 -16.31
CA ARG A 108 10.91 -2.59 -17.20
C ARG A 108 10.40 -4.03 -17.33
N ARG A 109 10.05 -4.68 -16.21
CA ARG A 109 9.54 -6.07 -16.22
C ARG A 109 8.19 -6.16 -16.91
N TRP A 110 7.29 -5.23 -16.65
CA TRP A 110 6.00 -5.16 -17.31
C TRP A 110 6.09 -4.88 -18.80
N THR A 111 7.04 -4.03 -19.23
CA THR A 111 7.33 -3.85 -20.68
C THR A 111 7.73 -5.19 -21.31
N ALA A 112 8.65 -5.92 -20.68
CA ALA A 112 9.13 -7.20 -21.19
C ALA A 112 8.03 -8.27 -21.26
N ALA A 113 7.04 -8.19 -20.37
CA ALA A 113 5.87 -9.10 -20.30
C ALA A 113 4.67 -8.61 -21.13
N GLY A 114 4.71 -7.43 -21.76
CA GLY A 114 3.59 -6.88 -22.53
C GLY A 114 2.41 -6.38 -21.69
N VAL A 115 2.64 -6.08 -20.40
CA VAL A 115 1.63 -5.57 -19.48
C VAL A 115 1.18 -4.17 -19.88
N ALA A 116 -0.15 -3.92 -19.80
CA ALA A 116 -0.73 -2.61 -20.00
C ALA A 116 -0.37 -1.66 -18.86
N GLN A 117 0.43 -0.64 -19.14
CA GLN A 117 0.94 0.33 -18.21
C GLN A 117 1.09 1.71 -18.86
N PRO A 118 1.25 2.82 -18.10
CA PRO A 118 1.52 4.12 -18.69
C PRO A 118 2.80 4.11 -19.56
N ALA A 119 2.81 4.88 -20.64
CA ALA A 119 4.06 5.25 -21.29
C ALA A 119 4.99 5.94 -20.28
N PHE A 120 6.27 5.63 -20.27
CA PHE A 120 7.17 6.13 -19.22
C PHE A 120 8.59 6.41 -19.72
N ARG A 121 9.31 7.23 -18.93
CA ARG A 121 10.75 7.44 -19.03
C ARG A 121 11.38 7.36 -17.64
N ILE A 122 12.53 6.73 -17.54
CA ILE A 122 13.33 6.67 -16.31
C ILE A 122 14.51 7.61 -16.52
N LEU A 123 14.67 8.55 -15.62
CA LEU A 123 15.69 9.59 -15.69
C LEU A 123 16.67 9.46 -14.52
N PRO A 124 17.97 9.66 -14.74
CA PRO A 124 18.93 9.66 -13.65
C PRO A 124 18.65 10.81 -12.65
N ALA A 125 19.16 10.68 -11.44
CA ALA A 125 18.96 11.67 -10.38
C ALA A 125 19.44 13.07 -10.73
N ASP A 126 20.50 13.16 -11.56
CA ASP A 126 21.15 14.39 -12.02
C ASP A 126 20.62 14.90 -13.36
N ALA A 127 19.53 14.31 -13.89
CA ALA A 127 18.92 14.76 -15.14
C ALA A 127 18.66 16.27 -15.11
N SER A 128 19.03 16.95 -16.20
CA SER A 128 18.79 18.38 -16.40
C SER A 128 17.30 18.69 -16.53
N GLU A 129 16.93 19.95 -16.35
CA GLU A 129 15.54 20.38 -16.55
C GLU A 129 15.10 20.15 -18.01
N ASP A 130 15.96 20.38 -18.99
CA ASP A 130 15.68 20.12 -20.39
C ASP A 130 15.39 18.64 -20.65
N ALA A 131 16.20 17.74 -20.08
CA ALA A 131 15.97 16.30 -20.20
C ALA A 131 14.65 15.85 -19.55
N LEU A 132 14.28 16.46 -18.42
CA LEU A 132 12.99 16.21 -17.76
C LEU A 132 11.82 16.68 -18.62
N GLN A 133 11.92 17.88 -19.22
CA GLN A 133 10.88 18.44 -20.09
C GLN A 133 10.74 17.63 -21.37
N GLU A 134 11.85 17.20 -21.96
CA GLU A 134 11.84 16.35 -23.15
C GLU A 134 11.19 15.00 -22.87
N ALA A 135 11.55 14.35 -21.75
CA ALA A 135 10.94 13.09 -21.32
C ALA A 135 9.42 13.23 -21.09
N ALA A 136 9.00 14.33 -20.47
CA ALA A 136 7.58 14.61 -20.25
C ALA A 136 6.84 14.88 -21.58
N ALA A 137 7.43 15.60 -22.51
CA ALA A 137 6.87 15.82 -23.85
C ALA A 137 6.71 14.49 -24.63
N GLN A 138 7.66 13.57 -24.48
CA GLN A 138 7.62 12.24 -25.12
C GLN A 138 6.51 11.34 -24.55
N VAL A 139 6.21 11.38 -23.24
CA VAL A 139 5.10 10.61 -22.65
C VAL A 139 3.76 11.32 -22.81
N GLY A 140 3.76 12.64 -23.04
CA GLY A 140 2.59 13.49 -23.22
C GLY A 140 2.09 14.10 -21.92
N TYR A 141 1.47 15.30 -22.04
CA TYR A 141 0.85 16.00 -20.92
C TYR A 141 -0.66 15.72 -20.83
N PRO A 142 -1.24 15.72 -19.62
CA PRO A 142 -0.54 15.77 -18.35
C PRO A 142 0.33 14.51 -18.11
N CYS A 143 1.44 14.67 -17.39
CA CYS A 143 2.29 13.57 -16.96
C CYS A 143 2.35 13.47 -15.43
N VAL A 144 2.96 12.40 -14.93
CA VAL A 144 3.17 12.16 -13.50
C VAL A 144 4.65 11.90 -13.26
N VAL A 145 5.25 12.71 -12.39
CA VAL A 145 6.64 12.53 -11.93
C VAL A 145 6.62 11.78 -10.59
N LYS A 146 7.43 10.72 -10.48
CA LYS A 146 7.44 9.86 -9.29
C LYS A 146 8.84 9.56 -8.79
N ALA A 147 8.99 9.48 -7.45
CA ALA A 147 10.07 8.74 -6.82
C ALA A 147 9.86 7.23 -7.06
N VAL A 148 10.92 6.47 -7.29
CA VAL A 148 10.80 5.03 -7.61
C VAL A 148 10.63 4.16 -6.37
N SER A 149 11.15 4.56 -5.21
CA SER A 149 11.24 3.74 -3.99
C SER A 149 10.24 4.12 -2.88
N LEU A 150 9.51 5.25 -3.03
CA LEU A 150 8.54 5.69 -2.03
C LEU A 150 7.16 5.05 -2.25
N SER A 151 6.33 5.04 -1.21
CA SER A 151 4.98 4.46 -1.19
C SER A 151 3.96 5.42 -0.58
N GLY A 152 2.65 5.10 -0.66
CA GLY A 152 1.59 5.92 -0.08
C GLY A 152 1.47 7.30 -0.72
N SER A 153 1.63 7.37 -2.03
CA SER A 153 1.59 8.59 -2.84
C SER A 153 2.63 9.66 -2.47
N GLN A 154 3.59 9.35 -1.58
CA GLN A 154 4.71 10.23 -1.27
C GLN A 154 5.61 10.38 -2.50
N GLY A 155 5.98 11.62 -2.82
CA GLY A 155 6.83 11.88 -3.99
C GLY A 155 6.17 11.53 -5.33
N VAL A 156 4.85 11.67 -5.46
CA VAL A 156 4.09 11.49 -6.70
C VAL A 156 3.37 12.80 -7.03
N LEU A 157 3.69 13.42 -8.16
CA LEU A 157 3.18 14.73 -8.57
C LEU A 157 2.74 14.73 -10.04
N ARG A 158 1.57 15.31 -10.31
CA ARG A 158 1.12 15.62 -11.67
C ARG A 158 1.78 16.90 -12.17
N ALA A 159 2.15 16.90 -13.42
CA ALA A 159 2.65 18.05 -14.15
C ALA A 159 1.87 18.23 -15.46
N ASP A 160 1.39 19.45 -15.71
CA ASP A 160 0.58 19.75 -16.89
C ASP A 160 1.41 20.38 -18.02
N ASP A 161 2.66 20.74 -17.75
CA ASP A 161 3.62 21.30 -18.70
C ASP A 161 5.08 21.05 -18.27
N GLY A 162 6.04 21.56 -19.08
CA GLY A 162 7.47 21.38 -18.83
C GLY A 162 7.96 22.07 -17.54
N ALA A 163 7.45 23.26 -17.25
CA ALA A 163 7.84 24.00 -16.04
C ALA A 163 7.35 23.26 -14.78
N ALA A 164 6.10 22.79 -14.78
CA ALA A 164 5.54 21.97 -13.70
C ALA A 164 6.30 20.64 -13.52
N THR A 165 6.82 20.06 -14.62
CA THR A 165 7.65 18.85 -14.57
C THR A 165 8.98 19.10 -13.84
N ALA A 166 9.66 20.20 -14.14
CA ALA A 166 10.90 20.58 -13.48
C ALA A 166 10.67 20.89 -11.99
N ASP A 167 9.58 21.60 -11.65
CA ASP A 167 9.19 21.88 -10.27
C ASP A 167 8.88 20.61 -9.49
N ALA A 168 8.13 19.67 -10.07
CA ALA A 168 7.83 18.38 -9.48
C ALA A 168 9.10 17.58 -9.20
N ALA A 169 10.03 17.51 -10.16
CA ALA A 169 11.29 16.81 -10.00
C ALA A 169 12.15 17.42 -8.89
N ARG A 170 12.25 18.76 -8.80
CA ARG A 170 12.97 19.45 -7.71
C ARG A 170 12.35 19.12 -6.36
N ARG A 171 11.02 19.13 -6.27
CA ARG A 171 10.29 18.78 -5.05
C ARG A 171 10.53 17.34 -4.63
N ILE A 172 10.44 16.39 -5.55
CA ILE A 172 10.64 14.97 -5.27
C ILE A 172 12.08 14.70 -4.81
N ARG A 173 13.09 15.32 -5.43
CA ARG A 173 14.48 15.21 -4.97
C ARG A 173 14.67 15.71 -3.53
N GLN A 174 13.93 16.77 -3.12
CA GLN A 174 13.94 17.24 -1.73
C GLN A 174 13.28 16.21 -0.79
N ILE A 175 12.15 15.63 -1.19
CA ILE A 175 11.44 14.59 -0.41
C ILE A 175 12.35 13.38 -0.22
N LEU A 176 13.01 12.89 -1.27
CA LEU A 176 13.95 11.78 -1.22
C LEU A 176 15.09 12.03 -0.21
N ARG A 177 15.66 13.24 -0.22
CA ARG A 177 16.71 13.62 0.76
C ARG A 177 16.19 13.59 2.19
N VAL A 178 15.00 14.13 2.44
CA VAL A 178 14.37 14.12 3.78
C VAL A 178 14.02 12.70 4.22
N ALA A 179 13.60 11.85 3.29
CA ALA A 179 13.32 10.44 3.53
C ALA A 179 14.59 9.57 3.67
N GLY A 180 15.78 10.16 3.60
CA GLY A 180 17.07 9.44 3.72
C GLY A 180 17.32 8.43 2.58
N ARG A 181 16.75 8.71 1.39
CA ARG A 181 16.95 7.85 0.21
C ARG A 181 18.28 8.16 -0.49
N PRO A 182 18.82 7.22 -1.28
CA PRO A 182 20.08 7.44 -2.02
C PRO A 182 20.01 8.69 -2.91
N ALA A 183 21.11 9.43 -2.99
CA ALA A 183 21.18 10.66 -3.76
C ALA A 183 21.14 10.42 -5.29
N ASP A 184 21.46 9.21 -5.71
CA ASP A 184 21.46 8.73 -7.10
C ASP A 184 20.15 8.02 -7.50
N GLU A 185 19.13 8.08 -6.65
CA GLU A 185 17.82 7.49 -6.97
C GLU A 185 17.22 8.15 -8.21
N PRO A 186 16.85 7.35 -9.25
CA PRO A 186 16.27 7.90 -10.47
C PRO A 186 14.85 8.41 -10.25
N LEU A 187 14.39 9.24 -11.18
CA LEU A 187 13.00 9.69 -11.27
C LEU A 187 12.28 8.95 -12.39
N LEU A 188 10.99 8.72 -12.19
CA LEU A 188 10.10 8.14 -13.17
C LEU A 188 9.12 9.22 -13.67
N VAL A 189 9.07 9.43 -14.98
CA VAL A 189 8.08 10.30 -15.65
C VAL A 189 7.14 9.42 -16.46
N GLU A 190 5.83 9.52 -16.21
CA GLU A 190 4.80 8.69 -16.80
C GLU A 190 3.67 9.50 -17.41
N ALA A 191 3.05 8.97 -18.46
CA ALA A 191 1.78 9.51 -18.95
C ALA A 191 0.70 9.42 -17.86
N TYR A 192 -0.05 10.47 -17.64
CA TYR A 192 -1.22 10.42 -16.79
C TYR A 192 -2.32 9.56 -17.42
N ILE A 193 -2.86 8.61 -16.68
CA ILE A 193 -3.97 7.76 -17.14
C ILE A 193 -5.27 8.32 -16.56
N PRO A 194 -6.18 8.88 -17.39
CA PRO A 194 -7.49 9.31 -16.92
C PRO A 194 -8.41 8.11 -16.71
N GLY A 195 -9.39 8.27 -15.84
CA GLY A 195 -10.42 7.26 -15.59
C GLY A 195 -10.49 6.81 -14.14
N TRP A 196 -11.36 5.85 -13.89
CA TRP A 196 -11.63 5.35 -12.54
C TRP A 196 -10.44 4.55 -12.02
N GLU A 197 -10.12 4.74 -10.76
CA GLU A 197 -9.09 3.99 -10.07
C GLU A 197 -9.71 2.94 -9.16
N LEU A 198 -9.07 1.77 -9.12
CA LEU A 198 -9.44 0.67 -8.25
C LEU A 198 -8.16 0.00 -7.70
N SER A 199 -8.32 -0.72 -6.60
CA SER A 199 -7.30 -1.66 -6.16
C SER A 199 -7.83 -3.10 -6.16
N VAL A 200 -6.94 -4.03 -6.48
CA VAL A 200 -7.15 -5.48 -6.38
C VAL A 200 -6.21 -6.00 -5.30
N ASP A 201 -6.79 -6.63 -4.29
CA ASP A 201 -6.08 -7.27 -3.21
C ASP A 201 -6.26 -8.77 -3.24
N GLY A 202 -5.19 -9.52 -3.02
CA GLY A 202 -5.24 -10.97 -3.02
C GLY A 202 -4.05 -11.63 -2.36
N LEU A 203 -4.11 -12.97 -2.32
CA LEU A 203 -3.08 -13.83 -1.76
C LEU A 203 -2.56 -14.79 -2.83
N LEU A 204 -1.26 -14.78 -3.08
CA LEU A 204 -0.58 -15.72 -3.96
C LEU A 204 -0.22 -17.00 -3.20
N THR A 205 -0.47 -18.14 -3.84
CA THR A 205 -0.05 -19.46 -3.34
C THR A 205 0.54 -20.24 -4.52
N GLY A 206 1.85 -20.38 -4.55
CA GLY A 206 2.56 -21.05 -5.66
C GLY A 206 2.42 -20.34 -7.01
N GLY A 207 1.98 -19.08 -7.03
CA GLY A 207 1.73 -18.26 -8.22
C GLY A 207 0.25 -18.09 -8.57
N ALA A 208 -0.65 -18.89 -8.03
CA ALA A 208 -2.09 -18.71 -8.20
C ALA A 208 -2.63 -17.63 -7.28
N LEU A 209 -3.38 -16.66 -7.82
CA LEU A 209 -3.95 -15.54 -7.09
C LEU A 209 -5.37 -15.88 -6.58
N THR A 210 -5.57 -15.76 -5.28
CA THR A 210 -6.90 -15.80 -4.65
C THR A 210 -7.27 -14.39 -4.21
N ILE A 211 -8.35 -13.84 -4.79
CA ILE A 211 -8.79 -12.47 -4.50
C ILE A 211 -9.38 -12.38 -3.10
N THR A 212 -8.95 -11.39 -2.33
CA THR A 212 -9.50 -11.05 -1.01
C THR A 212 -10.44 -9.86 -1.08
N ALA A 213 -10.14 -8.86 -1.90
CA ALA A 213 -10.98 -7.68 -2.08
C ALA A 213 -10.72 -6.98 -3.41
N VAL A 214 -11.71 -6.21 -3.87
CA VAL A 214 -11.54 -5.14 -4.84
C VAL A 214 -12.16 -3.89 -4.23
N PHE A 215 -11.40 -2.78 -4.23
CA PHE A 215 -11.88 -1.49 -3.77
C PHE A 215 -12.02 -0.52 -4.94
N ASP A 216 -13.20 0.07 -5.06
CA ASP A 216 -13.41 1.25 -5.90
C ASP A 216 -12.90 2.50 -5.18
N LYS A 217 -12.28 3.42 -5.94
CA LYS A 217 -11.85 4.74 -5.45
C LYS A 217 -12.74 5.82 -6.09
N PRO A 218 -13.93 6.14 -5.51
CA PRO A 218 -14.89 7.06 -6.11
C PRO A 218 -14.32 8.48 -6.31
N ASP A 219 -13.46 8.90 -5.39
CA ASP A 219 -12.72 10.16 -5.49
C ASP A 219 -11.38 9.92 -6.20
N THR A 220 -11.39 9.41 -7.44
CA THR A 220 -10.15 9.15 -8.17
C THR A 220 -9.26 10.40 -8.19
N PRO A 221 -8.01 10.33 -7.66
CA PRO A 221 -7.14 11.49 -7.56
C PRO A 221 -6.80 12.06 -8.95
N GLN A 222 -6.96 13.38 -9.13
CA GLN A 222 -6.69 14.07 -10.38
C GLN A 222 -5.37 14.85 -10.39
N GLY A 223 -4.73 15.02 -9.24
CA GLY A 223 -3.55 15.84 -9.01
C GLY A 223 -3.90 17.21 -8.38
N PRO A 224 -2.91 18.04 -8.06
CA PRO A 224 -1.47 17.83 -8.30
C PRO A 224 -0.85 16.71 -7.49
N THR A 225 -1.42 16.33 -6.33
CA THR A 225 -1.07 15.17 -5.50
C THR A 225 -2.08 14.04 -5.70
N PHE A 226 -1.71 12.81 -5.38
CA PHE A 226 -2.57 11.64 -5.58
C PHE A 226 -3.00 11.04 -4.24
N GLU A 227 -3.61 11.87 -3.42
CA GLU A 227 -4.09 11.52 -2.09
C GLU A 227 -5.36 10.67 -2.18
N GLU A 228 -5.32 9.49 -1.59
CA GLU A 228 -6.50 8.63 -1.52
C GLU A 228 -7.43 9.12 -0.41
N THR A 229 -8.73 9.06 -0.65
CA THR A 229 -9.74 9.45 0.33
C THR A 229 -10.70 8.33 0.65
N VAL A 230 -11.63 8.00 -0.24
CA VAL A 230 -12.66 6.99 -0.05
C VAL A 230 -12.33 5.71 -0.80
N LEU A 231 -12.40 4.58 -0.11
CA LEU A 231 -12.33 3.23 -0.65
C LEU A 231 -13.63 2.51 -0.37
N LEU A 232 -14.25 1.93 -1.38
CA LEU A 232 -15.53 1.20 -1.26
C LEU A 232 -15.40 -0.22 -1.78
N THR A 233 -15.99 -1.18 -1.08
CA THR A 233 -15.98 -2.61 -1.44
C THR A 233 -17.34 -3.25 -1.10
N PRO A 234 -17.79 -4.31 -1.83
CA PRO A 234 -17.22 -4.88 -3.06
C PRO A 234 -17.27 -3.88 -4.22
N SER A 235 -16.49 -4.13 -5.27
CA SER A 235 -16.49 -3.26 -6.46
C SER A 235 -17.86 -3.24 -7.16
N ARG A 236 -18.24 -2.08 -7.69
CA ARG A 236 -19.46 -1.85 -8.49
C ARG A 236 -19.24 -2.01 -10.00
N LEU A 237 -18.01 -2.35 -10.38
CA LEU A 237 -17.67 -2.52 -11.79
C LEU A 237 -18.47 -3.67 -12.43
N PRO A 238 -18.87 -3.52 -13.70
CA PRO A 238 -19.45 -4.61 -14.48
C PRO A 238 -18.51 -5.82 -14.51
N GLN A 239 -19.11 -7.03 -14.42
CA GLN A 239 -18.34 -8.27 -14.34
C GLN A 239 -17.26 -8.44 -15.44
N PRO A 240 -17.47 -8.07 -16.71
CA PRO A 240 -16.42 -8.18 -17.72
C PRO A 240 -15.18 -7.33 -17.40
N ILE A 241 -15.38 -6.07 -16.96
CA ILE A 241 -14.29 -5.15 -16.59
C ILE A 241 -13.58 -5.66 -15.32
N LEU A 242 -14.37 -6.11 -14.35
CA LEU A 242 -13.82 -6.69 -13.12
C LEU A 242 -12.95 -7.91 -13.43
N SER A 243 -13.43 -8.85 -14.26
CA SER A 243 -12.66 -10.04 -14.63
C SER A 243 -11.35 -9.68 -15.34
N GLU A 244 -11.35 -8.67 -16.21
CA GLU A 244 -10.13 -8.18 -16.87
C GLU A 244 -9.16 -7.55 -15.87
N ALA A 245 -9.66 -6.77 -14.91
CA ALA A 245 -8.82 -6.17 -13.85
C ALA A 245 -8.18 -7.23 -12.95
N LEU A 246 -8.92 -8.29 -12.59
CA LEU A 246 -8.40 -9.41 -11.79
C LEU A 246 -7.33 -10.19 -12.56
N TRP A 247 -7.58 -10.49 -13.82
CA TRP A 247 -6.61 -11.14 -14.69
C TRP A 247 -5.34 -10.31 -14.85
N THR A 248 -5.50 -8.98 -15.05
CA THR A 248 -4.38 -8.06 -15.15
C THR A 248 -3.53 -8.10 -13.88
N ALA A 249 -4.14 -8.03 -12.68
CA ALA A 249 -3.40 -8.07 -11.42
C ALA A 249 -2.61 -9.38 -11.22
N GLU A 250 -3.18 -10.53 -11.60
CA GLU A 250 -2.50 -11.82 -11.51
C GLU A 250 -1.32 -11.91 -12.48
N HIS A 251 -1.53 -11.51 -13.73
CA HIS A 251 -0.50 -11.54 -14.78
C HIS A 251 0.67 -10.58 -14.45
N ASP A 252 0.35 -9.43 -13.89
CA ASP A 252 1.34 -8.43 -13.49
C ASP A 252 2.16 -8.88 -12.29
N ALA A 253 1.55 -9.61 -11.35
CA ALA A 253 2.28 -10.25 -10.25
C ALA A 253 3.23 -11.33 -10.76
N GLU A 254 2.80 -12.15 -11.74
CA GLU A 254 3.63 -13.14 -12.38
C GLU A 254 4.83 -12.50 -13.10
N ALA A 255 4.60 -11.40 -13.85
CA ALA A 255 5.66 -10.66 -14.55
C ALA A 255 6.74 -10.11 -13.60
N LEU A 256 6.39 -9.80 -12.36
CA LEU A 256 7.34 -9.42 -11.30
C LEU A 256 8.03 -10.64 -10.67
N GLY A 257 7.56 -11.87 -10.95
CA GLY A 257 8.06 -13.10 -10.36
C GLY A 257 7.52 -13.39 -8.95
N LEU A 258 6.41 -12.75 -8.58
CA LEU A 258 5.76 -12.97 -7.30
C LEU A 258 4.96 -14.29 -7.33
N ARG A 259 5.07 -15.09 -6.27
CA ARG A 259 4.42 -16.41 -6.17
C ARG A 259 3.74 -16.67 -4.84
N TYR A 260 4.08 -15.91 -3.79
CA TYR A 260 3.61 -16.16 -2.43
C TYR A 260 3.22 -14.88 -1.72
N GLY A 261 2.24 -15.00 -0.80
CA GLY A 261 1.84 -13.93 0.10
C GLY A 261 0.93 -12.89 -0.54
N PRO A 262 0.64 -11.81 0.20
CA PRO A 262 -0.31 -10.80 -0.22
C PRO A 262 0.24 -9.92 -1.34
N ILE A 263 -0.68 -9.49 -2.21
CA ILE A 263 -0.46 -8.41 -3.19
C ILE A 263 -1.53 -7.34 -3.04
N HIS A 264 -1.14 -6.12 -3.39
CA HIS A 264 -2.00 -4.96 -3.54
C HIS A 264 -1.65 -4.30 -4.87
N ALA A 265 -2.57 -4.38 -5.83
CA ALA A 265 -2.41 -3.87 -7.18
C ALA A 265 -3.32 -2.66 -7.40
N GLU A 266 -2.78 -1.57 -7.92
CA GLU A 266 -3.51 -0.35 -8.25
C GLU A 266 -3.63 -0.21 -9.76
N LEU A 267 -4.85 -0.04 -10.25
CA LEU A 267 -5.17 0.05 -11.67
C LEU A 267 -6.05 1.27 -11.94
N ARG A 268 -5.93 1.81 -13.17
CA ARG A 268 -6.93 2.73 -13.71
C ARG A 268 -7.59 2.14 -14.95
N LEU A 269 -8.89 2.39 -15.06
CA LEU A 269 -9.65 2.08 -16.28
C LEU A 269 -9.42 3.20 -17.28
N ASP A 270 -8.47 3.01 -18.18
CA ASP A 270 -8.06 4.05 -19.14
C ASP A 270 -9.21 4.40 -20.08
N THR A 271 -9.79 5.58 -19.87
CA THR A 271 -10.92 6.08 -20.65
C THR A 271 -10.55 6.60 -22.04
N ARG A 272 -9.26 6.70 -22.37
CA ARG A 272 -8.80 7.05 -23.72
C ARG A 272 -9.03 5.91 -24.73
N HIS A 273 -9.20 4.69 -24.23
CA HIS A 273 -9.48 3.51 -25.03
C HIS A 273 -10.95 3.10 -24.94
N ARG A 274 -11.54 2.68 -26.06
CA ARG A 274 -12.87 2.07 -26.05
C ARG A 274 -12.82 0.80 -25.22
N GLY A 275 -13.76 0.64 -24.26
CA GLY A 275 -13.82 -0.52 -23.38
C GLY A 275 -13.18 -0.31 -22.00
N GLN A 276 -12.58 0.86 -21.73
CA GLN A 276 -12.02 1.19 -20.41
C GLN A 276 -11.00 0.14 -19.92
N ARG A 277 -9.94 -0.05 -20.67
CA ARG A 277 -8.93 -1.07 -20.41
C ARG A 277 -8.25 -0.87 -19.05
N PRO A 278 -8.23 -1.90 -18.18
CA PRO A 278 -7.43 -1.85 -16.96
C PRO A 278 -5.95 -1.65 -17.29
N THR A 279 -5.37 -0.62 -16.69
CA THR A 279 -3.97 -0.21 -16.88
C THR A 279 -3.28 -0.18 -15.54
N MET A 280 -2.21 -0.96 -15.37
CA MET A 280 -1.49 -1.11 -14.11
C MET A 280 -0.74 0.18 -13.75
N LEU A 281 -0.96 0.67 -12.53
CA LEU A 281 -0.22 1.82 -11.98
C LEU A 281 0.93 1.39 -11.07
N GLU A 282 0.65 0.47 -10.14
CA GLU A 282 1.61 -0.01 -9.15
C GLU A 282 1.16 -1.37 -8.60
N LEU A 283 2.11 -2.23 -8.22
CA LEU A 283 1.84 -3.45 -7.49
C LEU A 283 2.84 -3.58 -6.32
N ALA A 284 2.30 -3.75 -5.12
CA ALA A 284 3.08 -3.99 -3.90
C ALA A 284 2.94 -5.46 -3.46
N ALA A 285 4.05 -6.09 -3.06
CA ALA A 285 4.06 -7.46 -2.52
C ALA A 285 3.63 -7.51 -1.04
N ARG A 286 2.57 -6.80 -0.70
CA ARG A 286 1.93 -6.70 0.62
C ARG A 286 0.44 -6.50 0.48
N SER A 287 -0.31 -6.72 1.57
CA SER A 287 -1.73 -6.37 1.61
C SER A 287 -1.94 -4.85 1.62
N ILE A 288 -3.18 -4.44 1.33
CA ILE A 288 -3.62 -3.03 1.31
C ILE A 288 -3.03 -2.22 2.48
N GLY A 289 -2.64 -0.99 2.19
CA GLY A 289 -2.04 -0.09 3.16
C GLY A 289 -3.03 0.48 4.18
N GLY A 290 -2.52 1.29 5.07
CA GLY A 290 -3.32 1.89 6.11
C GLY A 290 -3.92 0.87 7.07
N LEU A 291 -5.09 1.16 7.57
CA LEU A 291 -5.96 0.23 8.32
C LEU A 291 -7.14 -0.25 7.44
N CYS A 292 -7.00 -0.18 6.11
CA CYS A 292 -8.11 -0.43 5.19
C CYS A 292 -8.60 -1.89 5.24
N SER A 293 -7.76 -2.83 5.67
CA SER A 293 -8.13 -4.23 5.94
C SER A 293 -9.31 -4.36 6.92
N ARG A 294 -9.50 -3.40 7.83
CA ARG A 294 -10.60 -3.40 8.81
C ARG A 294 -11.99 -3.22 8.20
N ALA A 295 -12.09 -2.79 6.95
CA ALA A 295 -13.35 -2.79 6.19
C ALA A 295 -13.69 -4.16 5.60
N LEU A 296 -12.81 -5.17 5.73
CA LEU A 296 -13.02 -6.50 5.16
C LEU A 296 -13.60 -7.43 6.22
N CYS A 297 -14.79 -7.96 5.95
CA CYS A 297 -15.46 -8.94 6.80
C CYS A 297 -15.59 -10.25 6.00
N PHE A 298 -14.84 -11.29 6.40
CA PHE A 298 -14.92 -12.61 5.80
C PHE A 298 -16.00 -13.45 6.47
N LEU A 299 -16.56 -14.44 5.74
CA LEU A 299 -17.72 -15.21 6.21
C LEU A 299 -17.45 -16.02 7.48
N ASP A 300 -16.20 -16.44 7.69
CA ASP A 300 -15.75 -17.17 8.87
C ASP A 300 -15.36 -16.25 10.04
N GLY A 301 -15.54 -14.93 9.89
CA GLY A 301 -15.15 -13.92 10.88
C GLY A 301 -13.65 -13.64 10.92
N ALA A 302 -12.85 -14.21 10.00
CA ALA A 302 -11.42 -13.95 9.94
C ALA A 302 -11.10 -12.51 9.54
N SER A 303 -10.00 -11.96 10.03
CA SER A 303 -9.41 -10.72 9.52
C SER A 303 -8.49 -11.00 8.33
N LEU A 304 -8.15 -9.95 7.55
CA LEU A 304 -7.19 -10.09 6.46
C LEU A 304 -5.81 -10.55 6.98
N GLU A 305 -5.40 -10.08 8.15
CA GLU A 305 -4.15 -10.46 8.80
C GLU A 305 -4.13 -11.95 9.15
N GLN A 306 -5.26 -12.51 9.60
CA GLN A 306 -5.39 -13.96 9.81
C GLN A 306 -5.25 -14.74 8.51
N LEU A 307 -5.84 -14.26 7.40
CA LEU A 307 -5.67 -14.87 6.09
C LEU A 307 -4.21 -14.81 5.62
N VAL A 308 -3.52 -13.69 5.81
CA VAL A 308 -2.10 -13.54 5.48
C VAL A 308 -1.23 -14.52 6.28
N LEU A 309 -1.46 -14.63 7.59
CA LEU A 309 -0.73 -15.57 8.46
C LEU A 309 -1.02 -17.03 8.08
N ALA A 310 -2.28 -17.36 7.79
CA ALA A 310 -2.67 -18.70 7.34
C ALA A 310 -2.04 -19.06 6.00
N ASN A 311 -2.04 -18.13 5.05
CA ASN A 311 -1.41 -18.29 3.73
C ASN A 311 0.09 -18.55 3.86
N ALA A 312 0.79 -17.77 4.69
CA ALA A 312 2.22 -17.94 4.95
C ALA A 312 2.56 -19.30 5.59
N LEU A 313 1.64 -19.86 6.38
CA LEU A 313 1.75 -21.21 6.98
C LEU A 313 1.31 -22.33 6.02
N GLY A 314 1.00 -22.03 4.75
CA GLY A 314 0.50 -23.00 3.78
C GLY A 314 -0.88 -23.57 4.11
N ARG A 315 -1.65 -22.90 4.98
CA ARG A 315 -3.02 -23.31 5.31
C ARG A 315 -4.00 -22.81 4.27
N ARG A 316 -5.08 -23.56 4.04
CA ARG A 316 -6.18 -23.09 3.19
C ARG A 316 -6.86 -21.90 3.83
N VAL A 317 -7.17 -20.89 3.01
CA VAL A 317 -7.90 -19.70 3.42
C VAL A 317 -9.24 -19.62 2.69
N THR A 318 -10.26 -19.16 3.41
CA THR A 318 -11.57 -18.84 2.83
C THR A 318 -11.62 -17.33 2.63
N THR A 319 -11.68 -16.90 1.36
CA THR A 319 -11.73 -15.47 1.03
C THR A 319 -13.14 -14.98 0.71
N GLN A 320 -14.14 -15.85 0.89
CA GLN A 320 -15.54 -15.43 0.75
C GLN A 320 -15.89 -14.37 1.78
N ARG A 321 -16.50 -13.29 1.30
CA ARG A 321 -16.88 -12.14 2.12
C ARG A 321 -18.38 -12.03 2.28
N LEU A 322 -18.79 -11.39 3.35
CA LEU A 322 -20.18 -10.90 3.44
C LEU A 322 -20.40 -9.92 2.29
N ALA A 323 -21.49 -10.12 1.54
CA ALA A 323 -21.87 -9.26 0.41
C ALA A 323 -22.43 -7.90 0.88
N ARG A 324 -21.89 -7.35 1.97
CA ARG A 324 -22.28 -6.04 2.51
C ARG A 324 -21.33 -4.97 1.98
N PRO A 325 -21.88 -3.86 1.46
CA PRO A 325 -21.09 -2.69 1.17
C PRO A 325 -20.39 -2.16 2.41
N ALA A 326 -19.08 -1.99 2.31
CA ALA A 326 -18.24 -1.43 3.34
C ALA A 326 -17.27 -0.41 2.72
N GLY A 327 -16.72 0.47 3.54
CA GLY A 327 -15.77 1.45 3.05
C GLY A 327 -14.89 2.03 4.14
N VAL A 328 -13.84 2.69 3.66
CA VAL A 328 -12.88 3.41 4.47
C VAL A 328 -12.77 4.83 3.94
N LEU A 329 -12.74 5.81 4.84
CA LEU A 329 -12.29 7.15 4.51
C LEU A 329 -10.95 7.39 5.20
N MET A 330 -9.92 7.56 4.39
CA MET A 330 -8.57 7.90 4.83
C MET A 330 -8.54 9.40 5.11
N LEU A 331 -8.24 9.78 6.35
CA LEU A 331 -8.22 11.19 6.78
C LEU A 331 -6.88 11.82 6.38
N PRO A 332 -6.86 12.75 5.41
CA PRO A 332 -5.63 13.38 4.99
C PRO A 332 -5.11 14.37 6.03
N VAL A 333 -3.83 14.69 5.92
CA VAL A 333 -3.21 15.82 6.60
C VAL A 333 -3.33 17.04 5.70
N GLU A 334 -4.18 18.01 6.05
CA GLU A 334 -4.50 19.14 5.17
C GLU A 334 -3.44 20.25 5.15
N ARG A 335 -2.59 20.34 6.19
CA ARG A 335 -1.50 21.33 6.28
C ARG A 335 -0.36 20.84 7.17
N ALA A 336 0.84 21.35 6.93
CA ALA A 336 2.00 21.10 7.79
C ALA A 336 1.86 21.81 9.14
N GLY A 337 2.45 21.23 10.18
CA GLY A 337 2.48 21.79 11.53
C GLY A 337 2.53 20.69 12.60
N VAL A 338 2.10 21.02 13.81
CA VAL A 338 2.02 20.08 14.95
C VAL A 338 0.55 19.81 15.25
N LEU A 339 0.15 18.54 15.26
CA LEU A 339 -1.21 18.13 15.62
C LEU A 339 -1.50 18.49 17.08
N GLN A 340 -2.51 19.33 17.30
CA GLN A 340 -2.92 19.76 18.65
C GLN A 340 -4.14 18.97 19.16
N ALA A 341 -5.12 18.75 18.30
CA ALA A 341 -6.33 18.01 18.66
C ALA A 341 -7.07 17.49 17.43
N VAL A 342 -7.91 16.49 17.64
CA VAL A 342 -8.96 16.05 16.72
C VAL A 342 -10.26 16.01 17.52
N ASP A 343 -11.06 17.05 17.40
CA ASP A 343 -12.35 17.18 18.10
C ASP A 343 -13.49 16.54 17.32
N GLY A 344 -14.63 16.30 17.95
CA GLY A 344 -15.84 15.76 17.34
C GLY A 344 -15.80 14.23 17.09
N ARG A 345 -14.86 13.50 17.71
CA ARG A 345 -14.72 12.04 17.51
C ARG A 345 -15.98 11.27 17.91
N ALA A 346 -16.60 11.61 19.05
CA ALA A 346 -17.84 10.96 19.50
C ALA A 346 -18.99 11.20 18.52
N ASP A 347 -19.14 12.42 18.03
CA ASP A 347 -20.17 12.78 17.06
C ASP A 347 -19.94 12.10 15.70
N ALA A 348 -18.68 11.93 15.29
CA ALA A 348 -18.34 11.21 14.07
C ALA A 348 -18.68 9.72 14.16
N VAL A 349 -18.36 9.07 15.28
CA VAL A 349 -18.67 7.65 15.51
C VAL A 349 -20.18 7.42 15.68
N ALA A 350 -20.92 8.41 16.17
CA ALA A 350 -22.38 8.33 16.34
C ALA A 350 -23.16 8.43 15.00
N VAL A 351 -22.51 8.75 13.88
CA VAL A 351 -23.18 8.77 12.57
C VAL A 351 -23.62 7.35 12.19
N PRO A 352 -24.90 7.13 11.82
CA PRO A 352 -25.38 5.83 11.40
C PRO A 352 -24.56 5.24 10.26
N GLY A 353 -24.22 3.95 10.37
CA GLY A 353 -23.38 3.24 9.40
C GLY A 353 -21.87 3.32 9.70
N ILE A 354 -21.41 4.18 10.59
CA ILE A 354 -20.00 4.20 11.02
C ILE A 354 -19.74 3.04 11.98
N THR A 355 -18.72 2.25 11.67
CA THR A 355 -18.29 1.10 12.48
C THR A 355 -17.02 1.39 13.28
N GLY A 356 -16.30 2.47 12.98
CA GLY A 356 -15.11 2.84 13.73
C GLY A 356 -14.41 4.10 13.24
N LEU A 357 -13.57 4.63 14.13
CA LEU A 357 -12.63 5.74 13.88
C LEU A 357 -11.29 5.43 14.54
N SER A 358 -10.22 5.53 13.78
CA SER A 358 -8.84 5.42 14.29
C SER A 358 -8.05 6.67 13.94
N ILE A 359 -7.51 7.36 14.94
CA ILE A 359 -6.52 8.44 14.75
C ILE A 359 -5.14 7.83 15.00
N THR A 360 -4.27 7.89 14.01
CA THR A 360 -2.99 7.16 13.99
C THR A 360 -1.79 8.03 14.32
N ILE A 361 -1.94 9.35 14.26
CA ILE A 361 -0.89 10.29 14.62
C ILE A 361 -1.21 10.86 16.01
N PRO A 362 -0.32 10.67 17.01
CA PRO A 362 -0.54 11.23 18.35
C PRO A 362 -0.50 12.76 18.34
N VAL A 363 -1.25 13.37 19.27
CA VAL A 363 -1.16 14.82 19.56
C VAL A 363 0.27 15.18 19.96
N GLY A 364 0.73 16.33 19.52
CA GLY A 364 2.12 16.81 19.72
C GLY A 364 3.11 16.38 18.64
N HIS A 365 2.72 15.55 17.68
CA HIS A 365 3.59 15.13 16.58
C HIS A 365 3.47 16.07 15.38
N SER A 366 4.60 16.25 14.67
CA SER A 366 4.64 16.96 13.39
C SER A 366 3.90 16.17 12.32
N VAL A 367 3.17 16.89 11.50
CA VAL A 367 2.39 16.36 10.37
C VAL A 367 2.68 17.15 9.11
N HIS A 368 2.70 16.45 7.98
CA HIS A 368 2.94 17.04 6.67
C HIS A 368 1.90 16.51 5.67
N PRO A 369 1.31 17.36 4.83
CA PRO A 369 0.45 16.90 3.75
C PRO A 369 1.27 16.22 2.64
N LEU A 370 0.62 15.44 1.77
CA LEU A 370 1.25 14.98 0.54
C LEU A 370 1.66 16.20 -0.32
N PRO A 371 2.74 16.11 -1.08
CA PRO A 371 3.54 14.91 -1.35
C PRO A 371 4.67 14.67 -0.36
N ASP A 372 4.83 15.51 0.69
CA ASP A 372 5.92 15.41 1.67
C ASP A 372 5.62 14.39 2.76
N GLY A 373 4.36 14.30 3.18
CA GLY A 373 3.90 13.36 4.22
C GLY A 373 3.98 11.90 3.77
N ASP A 374 4.13 11.01 4.74
CA ASP A 374 4.25 9.56 4.56
C ASP A 374 3.07 8.78 5.18
N ARG A 375 2.08 9.48 5.76
CA ARG A 375 0.96 8.85 6.47
C ARG A 375 -0.29 9.71 6.51
N TYR A 376 -1.42 9.03 6.70
CA TYR A 376 -2.71 9.64 6.95
C TYR A 376 -2.91 9.92 8.44
N LEU A 377 -3.69 10.96 8.75
CA LEU A 377 -4.05 11.33 10.13
C LEU A 377 -4.83 10.20 10.82
N GLY A 378 -5.65 9.48 10.08
CA GLY A 378 -6.48 8.41 10.60
C GLY A 378 -7.42 7.81 9.55
N PHE A 379 -8.38 7.01 10.03
CA PHE A 379 -9.29 6.23 9.20
C PHE A 379 -10.68 6.18 9.82
N LEU A 380 -11.71 6.42 9.02
CA LEU A 380 -13.11 6.15 9.33
C LEU A 380 -13.55 4.89 8.61
N PHE A 381 -14.34 4.06 9.24
CA PHE A 381 -14.87 2.82 8.68
C PHE A 381 -16.39 2.87 8.69
N ALA A 382 -17.02 2.34 7.65
CA ALA A 382 -18.48 2.28 7.57
C ALA A 382 -18.96 1.01 6.87
N GLU A 383 -20.17 0.56 7.25
CA GLU A 383 -20.94 -0.48 6.59
C GLU A 383 -22.40 -0.04 6.49
N ALA A 384 -23.06 -0.37 5.38
CA ALA A 384 -24.47 -0.08 5.17
C ALA A 384 -25.11 -1.04 4.15
N ALA A 385 -26.39 -0.85 3.83
CA ALA A 385 -27.09 -1.66 2.84
C ALA A 385 -26.62 -1.39 1.40
N THR A 386 -26.18 -0.16 1.12
CA THR A 386 -25.74 0.28 -0.21
C THR A 386 -24.41 1.03 -0.14
N HIS A 387 -23.65 1.02 -1.23
CA HIS A 387 -22.41 1.81 -1.35
C HIS A 387 -22.65 3.31 -1.19
N GLN A 388 -23.81 3.80 -1.65
CA GLN A 388 -24.18 5.21 -1.50
C GLN A 388 -24.35 5.59 -0.01
N GLU A 389 -25.00 4.73 0.78
CA GLU A 389 -25.15 4.95 2.22
C GLU A 389 -23.80 4.88 2.95
N VAL A 390 -22.90 3.95 2.56
CA VAL A 390 -21.54 3.88 3.11
C VAL A 390 -20.80 5.19 2.86
N GLU A 391 -20.82 5.66 1.62
CA GLU A 391 -20.13 6.90 1.23
C GLU A 391 -20.71 8.12 1.95
N GLN A 392 -22.05 8.21 2.06
CA GLN A 392 -22.74 9.28 2.78
C GLN A 392 -22.38 9.27 4.27
N ALA A 393 -22.33 8.09 4.91
CA ALA A 393 -21.95 7.95 6.32
C ALA A 393 -20.51 8.42 6.56
N LEU A 394 -19.56 7.96 5.72
CA LEU A 394 -18.15 8.35 5.80
C LEU A 394 -17.97 9.87 5.67
N ARG A 395 -18.61 10.48 4.66
CA ARG A 395 -18.54 11.92 4.43
C ARG A 395 -19.24 12.72 5.55
N ALA A 396 -20.35 12.22 6.08
CA ALA A 396 -21.05 12.85 7.20
C ALA A 396 -20.19 12.81 8.48
N ALA A 397 -19.56 11.67 8.79
CA ALA A 397 -18.65 11.53 9.91
C ALA A 397 -17.40 12.43 9.77
N ARG A 398 -16.82 12.51 8.57
CA ARG A 398 -15.68 13.42 8.31
C ARG A 398 -16.02 14.87 8.63
N ARG A 399 -17.22 15.33 8.28
CA ARG A 399 -17.68 16.71 8.57
C ARG A 399 -17.85 17.00 10.07
N ARG A 400 -17.97 15.98 10.92
CA ARG A 400 -18.02 16.13 12.38
C ARG A 400 -16.64 16.32 13.01
N LEU A 401 -15.59 15.89 12.31
CA LEU A 401 -14.23 16.00 12.81
C LEU A 401 -13.66 17.39 12.55
N ARG A 402 -13.07 17.97 13.59
CA ARG A 402 -12.31 19.22 13.54
C ARG A 402 -10.84 18.91 13.87
N VAL A 403 -9.97 19.00 12.90
CA VAL A 403 -8.52 18.80 13.07
C VAL A 403 -7.86 20.13 13.38
N ILE A 404 -7.11 20.18 14.46
CA ILE A 404 -6.39 21.39 14.91
C ILE A 404 -4.90 21.14 14.76
N ILE A 405 -4.27 21.85 13.82
CA ILE A 405 -2.82 21.81 13.56
C ILE A 405 -2.29 23.24 13.76
N ARG A 406 -1.15 23.41 14.40
CA ARG A 406 -0.47 24.70 14.59
C ARG A 406 0.97 24.62 14.13
#